data_2892ff510a838b24a965c3a30fd602ce
#
_entry.id   2892ff510a838b24a965c3a30fd602ce
#
_cell.length_a   1.000
_cell.length_b   1.000
_cell.length_c   1.000
_cell.angle_alpha   90.00
_cell.angle_beta   90.00
_cell.angle_gamma   90.00
#
_symmetry.space_group_name_H-M   'P 1'
#
loop_
_entity.id
_entity.type
_entity.pdbx_description
1 polymer ?
#
loop_
_entity_poly.entity_id
_entity_poly.type
_entity_poly.pdbx_seq_one_letter_code
_entity_poly.pdbx_strand_id
1 'polypeptide(L)'
;MAKSSSKAADKKAAVKAAGAALTRKRDVLKAAEGLDVTSALGMILQKKSIVAVAAEELGDDDRLWISALTETNMRPLCGDVAWLDGGIGKELAREAFVEGSKYLIAHASPTGLAARAANVDPEPNGVPVAFVRYGFELEKDADVPVLRVQTLQVEPDSQRTGLGKLLTLLTEMVGKKANVGGVMVAIARDGHDAAKAFYAATKYVVSDLDSSKTNPWAGEDASPSKGTRGGAVDVFQKTWTDDTAAAIQKAGVALR
;
A
#
# COMPACT_ATOMS: atom_id res chain seq x y z
N MET A 1 8.74 -45.34 -31.51
CA MET A 1 9.39 -44.02 -31.57
C MET A 1 8.41 -42.80 -31.48
N ALA A 2 7.16 -42.93 -31.06
CA ALA A 2 6.18 -41.84 -31.05
C ALA A 2 6.01 -41.07 -29.73
N LYS A 3 6.66 -41.49 -28.61
CA LYS A 3 6.47 -40.85 -27.29
C LYS A 3 7.34 -39.58 -27.01
N SER A 4 8.37 -39.31 -27.84
CA SER A 4 9.26 -38.16 -27.58
C SER A 4 8.75 -36.85 -28.20
N SER A 5 7.98 -36.92 -29.30
CA SER A 5 7.41 -35.73 -29.99
C SER A 5 6.29 -35.03 -29.19
N SER A 6 5.49 -35.81 -28.46
CA SER A 6 4.39 -35.30 -27.63
C SER A 6 4.92 -34.44 -26.46
N LYS A 7 5.94 -34.87 -25.73
CA LYS A 7 6.53 -34.13 -24.63
C LYS A 7 7.13 -32.77 -25.04
N ALA A 8 7.72 -32.68 -26.22
CA ALA A 8 8.26 -31.43 -26.75
C ALA A 8 7.15 -30.44 -27.14
N ALA A 9 6.07 -30.96 -27.74
CA ALA A 9 4.89 -30.16 -28.09
C ALA A 9 4.18 -29.64 -26.84
N ASP A 10 4.00 -30.48 -25.81
CA ASP A 10 3.38 -30.11 -24.53
C ASP A 10 4.22 -29.07 -23.79
N LYS A 11 5.55 -29.21 -23.79
CA LYS A 11 6.45 -28.21 -23.19
C LYS A 11 6.37 -26.85 -23.92
N LYS A 12 6.32 -26.86 -25.25
CA LYS A 12 6.18 -25.62 -26.06
C LYS A 12 4.81 -24.95 -25.82
N ALA A 13 3.74 -25.74 -25.73
CA ALA A 13 2.41 -25.23 -25.39
C ALA A 13 2.36 -24.62 -23.98
N ALA A 14 2.95 -25.26 -22.99
CA ALA A 14 3.05 -24.76 -21.62
C ALA A 14 3.84 -23.45 -21.53
N VAL A 15 4.97 -23.33 -22.23
CA VAL A 15 5.76 -22.08 -22.29
C VAL A 15 4.97 -20.96 -22.96
N LYS A 16 4.25 -21.24 -24.04
CA LYS A 16 3.39 -20.26 -24.71
C LYS A 16 2.25 -19.80 -23.81
N ALA A 17 1.61 -20.71 -23.09
CA ALA A 17 0.52 -20.39 -22.15
C ALA A 17 1.03 -19.53 -20.97
N ALA A 18 2.21 -19.86 -20.39
CA ALA A 18 2.82 -19.08 -19.33
C ALA A 18 3.20 -17.67 -19.80
N GLY A 19 3.74 -17.53 -21.02
CA GLY A 19 4.04 -16.23 -21.61
C GLY A 19 2.78 -15.36 -21.82
N ALA A 20 1.68 -15.96 -22.31
CA ALA A 20 0.41 -15.27 -22.47
C ALA A 20 -0.19 -14.84 -21.13
N ALA A 21 -0.08 -15.67 -20.08
CA ALA A 21 -0.54 -15.34 -18.75
C ALA A 21 0.25 -14.15 -18.15
N LEU A 22 1.57 -14.15 -18.29
CA LEU A 22 2.42 -13.05 -17.83
C LEU A 22 2.11 -11.74 -18.54
N THR A 23 1.86 -11.78 -19.86
CA THR A 23 1.47 -10.60 -20.62
C THR A 23 0.16 -10.03 -20.09
N ARG A 24 -0.87 -10.85 -19.85
CA ARG A 24 -2.14 -10.41 -19.28
C ARG A 24 -1.99 -9.75 -17.92
N LYS A 25 -1.13 -10.28 -17.05
CA LYS A 25 -0.86 -9.69 -15.73
C LYS A 25 -0.21 -8.31 -15.83
N ARG A 26 0.75 -8.16 -16.74
CA ARG A 26 1.37 -6.85 -17.03
C ARG A 26 0.37 -5.86 -17.62
N ASP A 27 -0.53 -6.30 -18.47
CA ASP A 27 -1.58 -5.45 -19.02
C ASP A 27 -2.54 -4.98 -17.92
N VAL A 28 -2.88 -5.84 -16.96
CA VAL A 28 -3.70 -5.46 -15.78
C VAL A 28 -2.97 -4.41 -14.94
N LEU A 29 -1.68 -4.58 -14.67
CA LEU A 29 -0.90 -3.59 -13.91
C LEU A 29 -0.84 -2.25 -14.63
N LYS A 30 -0.53 -2.25 -15.92
CA LYS A 30 -0.48 -1.02 -16.72
C LYS A 30 -1.83 -0.31 -16.76
N ALA A 31 -2.93 -1.05 -16.87
CA ALA A 31 -4.28 -0.50 -16.80
C ALA A 31 -4.59 0.07 -15.41
N ALA A 32 -4.14 -0.61 -14.34
CA ALA A 32 -4.31 -0.17 -12.97
C ALA A 32 -3.52 1.12 -12.67
N GLU A 33 -2.28 1.22 -13.13
CA GLU A 33 -1.45 2.42 -13.03
C GLU A 33 -2.09 3.61 -13.74
N GLY A 34 -2.71 3.38 -14.91
CA GLY A 34 -3.44 4.39 -15.69
C GLY A 34 -4.85 4.69 -15.20
N LEU A 35 -5.33 4.05 -14.12
CA LEU A 35 -6.68 4.30 -13.60
C LEU A 35 -6.81 5.73 -13.09
N ASP A 36 -7.74 6.49 -13.68
CA ASP A 36 -8.19 7.76 -13.14
C ASP A 36 -9.14 7.52 -11.96
N VAL A 37 -8.57 7.57 -10.76
CA VAL A 37 -9.29 7.35 -9.51
C VAL A 37 -10.33 8.44 -9.25
N THR A 38 -10.03 9.68 -9.66
CA THR A 38 -10.95 10.80 -9.51
C THR A 38 -12.22 10.58 -10.33
N SER A 39 -12.09 10.17 -11.58
CA SER A 39 -13.25 9.81 -12.40
C SER A 39 -13.97 8.56 -11.89
N ALA A 40 -13.22 7.55 -11.43
CA ALA A 40 -13.79 6.28 -11.00
C ALA A 40 -14.59 6.35 -9.69
N LEU A 41 -14.21 7.22 -8.76
CA LEU A 41 -14.78 7.38 -7.42
C LEU A 41 -15.25 8.81 -7.10
N GLY A 42 -15.26 9.72 -8.07
CA GLY A 42 -15.37 11.17 -7.89
C GLY A 42 -16.48 11.64 -6.94
N MET A 43 -17.71 11.15 -7.08
CA MET A 43 -18.82 11.56 -6.18
C MET A 43 -18.55 11.15 -4.72
N ILE A 44 -17.91 9.98 -4.49
CA ILE A 44 -17.62 9.51 -3.14
C ILE A 44 -16.48 10.34 -2.55
N LEU A 45 -15.43 10.59 -3.33
CA LEU A 45 -14.28 11.38 -2.93
C LEU A 45 -14.71 12.79 -2.57
N GLN A 46 -15.45 13.46 -3.44
CA GLN A 46 -15.97 14.81 -3.20
C GLN A 46 -16.85 14.88 -1.96
N LYS A 47 -17.81 13.97 -1.81
CA LYS A 47 -18.73 13.94 -0.64
C LYS A 47 -17.98 13.74 0.68
N LYS A 48 -16.79 13.16 0.65
CA LYS A 48 -15.98 12.85 1.83
C LYS A 48 -14.78 13.78 2.00
N SER A 49 -14.68 14.83 1.18
CA SER A 49 -13.54 15.75 1.17
C SER A 49 -12.21 15.00 1.05
N ILE A 50 -12.14 14.08 0.09
CA ILE A 50 -10.94 13.28 -0.21
C ILE A 50 -10.44 13.64 -1.60
N VAL A 51 -9.14 13.88 -1.71
CA VAL A 51 -8.44 14.14 -2.96
C VAL A 51 -7.63 12.91 -3.33
N ALA A 52 -7.72 12.48 -4.58
CA ALA A 52 -6.84 11.48 -5.16
C ALA A 52 -5.77 12.19 -5.99
N VAL A 53 -4.49 11.92 -5.72
CA VAL A 53 -3.37 12.62 -6.34
C VAL A 53 -2.19 11.66 -6.54
N ALA A 54 -1.44 11.82 -7.63
CA ALA A 54 -0.18 11.10 -7.84
C ALA A 54 0.97 11.78 -7.08
N ALA A 55 2.00 11.02 -6.73
CA ALA A 55 3.13 11.56 -5.98
C ALA A 55 3.82 12.73 -6.70
N GLU A 56 3.83 12.68 -8.03
CA GLU A 56 4.42 13.70 -8.91
C GLU A 56 3.64 15.02 -8.88
N GLU A 57 2.34 14.95 -8.59
CA GLU A 57 1.41 16.09 -8.58
C GLU A 57 1.24 16.73 -7.20
N LEU A 58 1.85 16.14 -6.15
CA LEU A 58 1.82 16.70 -4.80
C LEU A 58 2.54 18.05 -4.74
N GLY A 59 1.87 19.06 -4.18
CA GLY A 59 2.45 20.36 -3.85
C GLY A 59 3.49 20.25 -2.72
N ASP A 60 4.32 21.29 -2.57
CA ASP A 60 5.35 21.32 -1.55
C ASP A 60 4.75 21.27 -0.13
N ASP A 61 3.63 21.94 0.11
CA ASP A 61 2.94 21.95 1.41
C ASP A 61 2.41 20.56 1.77
N ASP A 62 1.81 19.83 0.80
CA ASP A 62 1.38 18.46 1.01
C ASP A 62 2.56 17.53 1.31
N ARG A 63 3.67 17.69 0.60
CA ARG A 63 4.89 16.91 0.84
C ARG A 63 5.46 17.14 2.23
N LEU A 64 5.51 18.38 2.67
CA LEU A 64 5.96 18.74 4.02
C LEU A 64 5.03 18.14 5.08
N TRP A 65 3.71 18.29 4.90
CA TRP A 65 2.72 17.74 5.83
C TRP A 65 2.79 16.20 5.90
N ILE A 66 2.83 15.51 4.76
CA ILE A 66 2.97 14.04 4.67
C ILE A 66 4.21 13.58 5.44
N SER A 67 5.34 14.26 5.25
CA SER A 67 6.59 13.94 5.93
C SER A 67 6.49 14.15 7.43
N ALA A 68 5.97 15.30 7.86
CA ALA A 68 5.81 15.64 9.27
C ALA A 68 4.85 14.69 9.99
N LEU A 69 3.71 14.36 9.38
CA LEU A 69 2.75 13.42 9.95
C LEU A 69 3.33 12.01 10.04
N THR A 70 4.08 11.58 9.01
CA THR A 70 4.76 10.28 9.03
C THR A 70 5.78 10.23 10.16
N GLU A 71 6.60 11.26 10.34
CA GLU A 71 7.55 11.35 11.45
C GLU A 71 6.84 11.31 12.81
N THR A 72 5.82 12.15 12.99
CA THR A 72 5.05 12.24 14.23
C THR A 72 4.50 10.88 14.67
N ASN A 73 3.97 10.11 13.73
CA ASN A 73 3.33 8.82 14.04
C ASN A 73 4.33 7.66 14.11
N MET A 74 5.38 7.67 13.28
CA MET A 74 6.27 6.51 13.14
C MET A 74 7.49 6.57 14.05
N ARG A 75 8.05 7.76 14.30
CA ARG A 75 9.24 7.93 15.12
C ARG A 75 9.09 7.34 16.54
N PRO A 76 7.97 7.54 17.26
CA PRO A 76 7.76 6.91 18.57
C PRO A 76 7.74 5.39 18.53
N LEU A 77 7.29 4.80 17.40
CA LEU A 77 7.20 3.35 17.20
C LEU A 77 8.56 2.73 16.86
N CYS A 78 9.37 3.44 16.09
CA CYS A 78 10.71 2.98 15.69
C CYS A 78 11.76 3.25 16.76
N GLY A 79 11.56 4.28 17.59
CA GLY A 79 12.55 4.84 18.51
C GLY A 79 13.54 5.78 17.84
N ASP A 80 14.05 6.74 18.58
CA ASP A 80 14.91 7.83 18.08
C ASP A 80 16.19 7.31 17.40
N VAL A 81 16.84 6.31 17.98
CA VAL A 81 18.08 5.74 17.42
C VAL A 81 17.82 5.10 16.05
N ALA A 82 16.78 4.30 15.93
CA ALA A 82 16.44 3.67 14.65
C ALA A 82 15.99 4.71 13.62
N TRP A 83 15.28 5.76 14.05
CA TRP A 83 14.79 6.82 13.19
C TRP A 83 15.91 7.69 12.63
N LEU A 84 16.81 8.17 13.48
CA LEU A 84 17.87 9.10 13.12
C LEU A 84 19.12 8.37 12.60
N ASP A 85 19.69 7.47 13.41
CA ASP A 85 20.96 6.82 13.16
C ASP A 85 20.81 5.56 12.28
N GLY A 86 19.71 4.83 12.46
CA GLY A 86 19.34 3.67 11.62
C GLY A 86 18.85 4.04 10.23
N GLY A 87 18.62 5.34 9.96
CA GLY A 87 18.23 5.83 8.64
C GLY A 87 16.78 5.59 8.26
N ILE A 88 15.93 5.00 9.14
CA ILE A 88 14.51 4.70 8.85
C ILE A 88 13.77 5.97 8.43
N GLY A 89 13.96 7.09 9.12
CA GLY A 89 13.32 8.36 8.77
C GLY A 89 13.70 8.86 7.37
N LYS A 90 14.98 8.73 7.01
CA LYS A 90 15.47 9.10 5.67
C LYS A 90 14.90 8.19 4.58
N GLU A 91 14.85 6.89 4.85
CA GLU A 91 14.28 5.92 3.92
C GLU A 91 12.79 6.14 3.71
N LEU A 92 12.02 6.34 4.77
CA LEU A 92 10.60 6.70 4.68
C LEU A 92 10.36 7.97 3.88
N ALA A 93 11.18 9.01 4.11
CA ALA A 93 11.10 10.26 3.36
C ALA A 93 11.45 10.06 1.87
N ARG A 94 12.46 9.25 1.57
CA ARG A 94 12.85 8.93 0.20
C ARG A 94 11.75 8.15 -0.53
N GLU A 95 11.17 7.15 0.13
CA GLU A 95 10.14 6.32 -0.45
C GLU A 95 8.79 7.02 -0.57
N ALA A 96 8.54 8.03 0.28
CA ALA A 96 7.27 8.73 0.30
C ALA A 96 6.85 9.26 -1.07
N PHE A 97 7.79 9.75 -1.87
CA PHE A 97 7.50 10.45 -3.13
C PHE A 97 8.06 9.73 -4.36
N VAL A 98 8.18 8.40 -4.29
CA VAL A 98 8.61 7.59 -5.44
C VAL A 98 7.57 7.69 -6.55
N GLU A 99 8.05 7.88 -7.78
CA GLU A 99 7.25 7.89 -9.00
C GLU A 99 6.31 6.68 -9.09
N GLY A 100 5.08 6.91 -9.52
CA GLY A 100 4.03 5.89 -9.59
C GLY A 100 3.29 5.62 -8.29
N SER A 101 3.72 6.17 -7.14
CA SER A 101 2.93 6.15 -5.91
C SER A 101 1.70 7.05 -6.02
N LYS A 102 0.59 6.61 -5.45
CA LYS A 102 -0.69 7.33 -5.45
C LYS A 102 -1.17 7.58 -4.02
N TYR A 103 -1.88 8.67 -3.84
CA TYR A 103 -2.39 9.11 -2.55
C TYR A 103 -3.90 9.29 -2.58
N LEU A 104 -4.56 8.96 -1.46
CA LEU A 104 -5.86 9.51 -1.10
C LEU A 104 -5.66 10.34 0.16
N ILE A 105 -5.92 11.65 0.07
CA ILE A 105 -5.74 12.60 1.17
C ILE A 105 -7.12 13.04 1.63
N ALA A 106 -7.44 12.81 2.90
CA ALA A 106 -8.67 13.25 3.53
C ALA A 106 -8.47 14.61 4.19
N HIS A 107 -9.39 15.53 3.94
CA HIS A 107 -9.40 16.86 4.50
C HIS A 107 -10.54 17.04 5.51
N ALA A 108 -10.27 17.69 6.63
CA ALA A 108 -11.31 18.14 7.53
C ALA A 108 -11.94 19.38 6.96
N SER A 109 -13.27 19.38 6.85
CA SER A 109 -13.99 20.60 6.54
C SER A 109 -13.70 21.63 7.64
N PRO A 110 -13.30 22.86 7.30
CA PRO A 110 -13.13 23.90 8.31
C PRO A 110 -14.52 24.23 8.88
N THR A 111 -14.91 23.54 9.96
CA THR A 111 -16.15 23.83 10.64
C THR A 111 -16.04 25.18 11.35
N GLY A 112 -16.55 26.15 10.72
CA GLY A 112 -17.26 27.35 11.12
C GLY A 112 -16.66 28.25 12.21
N LEU A 113 -16.17 27.81 13.30
CA LEU A 113 -15.70 28.63 14.42
C LEU A 113 -14.18 28.74 14.51
N ALA A 114 -13.45 27.68 14.25
CA ALA A 114 -11.99 27.70 14.30
C ALA A 114 -11.37 28.46 13.10
N ALA A 115 -11.95 28.32 11.91
CA ALA A 115 -11.50 29.07 10.73
C ALA A 115 -11.77 30.58 10.86
N ARG A 116 -12.89 30.97 11.48
CA ARG A 116 -13.20 32.38 11.80
C ARG A 116 -12.28 32.97 12.86
N ALA A 117 -11.83 32.18 13.82
CA ALA A 117 -10.93 32.64 14.87
C ALA A 117 -9.48 32.82 14.38
N ALA A 118 -9.06 32.09 13.35
CA ALA A 118 -7.70 32.14 12.83
C ALA A 118 -7.49 33.19 11.73
N ASN A 119 -8.56 33.82 11.22
CA ASN A 119 -8.51 34.79 10.11
C ASN A 119 -7.76 34.25 8.86
N VAL A 120 -7.85 32.94 8.63
CA VAL A 120 -7.25 32.24 7.50
C VAL A 120 -8.36 32.01 6.48
N ASP A 121 -8.11 32.39 5.24
CA ASP A 121 -9.00 32.03 4.14
C ASP A 121 -9.18 30.51 4.13
N PRO A 122 -10.43 30.01 4.11
CA PRO A 122 -10.64 28.56 4.12
C PRO A 122 -9.99 27.96 2.87
N GLU A 123 -9.00 27.10 3.09
CA GLU A 123 -8.48 26.25 2.02
C GLU A 123 -9.64 25.60 1.27
N PRO A 124 -9.67 25.61 -0.07
CA PRO A 124 -10.81 25.13 -0.86
C PRO A 124 -11.21 23.70 -0.51
N ASN A 125 -10.25 22.87 -0.08
CA ASN A 125 -10.45 21.49 0.30
C ASN A 125 -10.45 21.25 1.82
N GLY A 126 -10.18 22.28 2.65
CA GLY A 126 -9.98 22.14 4.10
C GLY A 126 -8.55 21.74 4.46
N VAL A 127 -8.32 21.46 5.75
CA VAL A 127 -7.00 21.06 6.26
C VAL A 127 -6.80 19.56 6.08
N PRO A 128 -5.68 19.08 5.53
CA PRO A 128 -5.43 17.65 5.41
C PRO A 128 -5.25 17.01 6.81
N VAL A 129 -5.90 15.87 7.05
CA VAL A 129 -5.94 15.20 8.36
C VAL A 129 -5.60 13.73 8.30
N ALA A 130 -5.59 13.10 7.14
CA ALA A 130 -5.20 11.71 6.98
C ALA A 130 -4.82 11.43 5.53
N PHE A 131 -3.94 10.46 5.31
CA PHE A 131 -3.66 9.98 3.97
C PHE A 131 -3.39 8.48 3.95
N VAL A 132 -3.58 7.87 2.79
CA VAL A 132 -3.07 6.55 2.43
C VAL A 132 -2.25 6.67 1.16
N ARG A 133 -1.03 6.12 1.19
CA ARG A 133 -0.17 5.94 0.02
C ARG A 133 -0.26 4.49 -0.44
N TYR A 134 -0.43 4.30 -1.74
CA TYR A 134 -0.51 2.98 -2.33
C TYR A 134 0.11 2.97 -3.74
N GLY A 135 0.40 1.77 -4.21
CA GLY A 135 0.85 1.52 -5.58
C GLY A 135 0.30 0.20 -6.08
N PHE A 136 0.47 -0.06 -7.37
CA PHE A 136 0.13 -1.34 -7.97
C PHE A 136 1.42 -2.11 -8.25
N GLU A 137 1.43 -3.39 -7.96
CA GLU A 137 2.58 -4.24 -8.19
C GLU A 137 2.17 -5.67 -8.51
N LEU A 138 3.10 -6.41 -9.09
CA LEU A 138 2.99 -7.85 -9.19
C LEU A 138 3.55 -8.46 -7.90
N GLU A 139 2.71 -9.12 -7.10
CA GLU A 139 3.19 -9.89 -5.96
C GLU A 139 4.10 -11.01 -6.49
N LYS A 140 5.37 -10.99 -6.08
CA LYS A 140 6.45 -11.75 -6.75
C LYS A 140 6.32 -13.27 -6.56
N ASP A 141 5.90 -13.70 -5.37
CA ASP A 141 5.85 -15.11 -5.03
C ASP A 141 4.57 -15.78 -5.54
N ALA A 142 3.43 -15.08 -5.48
CA ALA A 142 2.15 -15.57 -6.00
C ALA A 142 1.91 -15.21 -7.48
N ASP A 143 2.73 -14.30 -8.02
CA ASP A 143 2.63 -13.83 -9.41
C ASP A 143 1.21 -13.30 -9.75
N VAL A 144 0.64 -12.51 -8.84
CA VAL A 144 -0.67 -11.86 -9.01
C VAL A 144 -0.58 -10.34 -8.90
N PRO A 145 -1.29 -9.58 -9.75
CA PRO A 145 -1.41 -8.14 -9.60
C PRO A 145 -2.16 -7.79 -8.32
N VAL A 146 -1.57 -6.92 -7.50
CA VAL A 146 -2.15 -6.47 -6.23
C VAL A 146 -2.02 -4.95 -6.10
N LEU A 147 -2.86 -4.37 -5.25
CA LEU A 147 -2.64 -3.03 -4.73
C LEU A 147 -1.90 -3.16 -3.39
N ARG A 148 -0.73 -2.54 -3.29
CA ARG A 148 0.01 -2.47 -2.03
C ARG A 148 -0.21 -1.15 -1.33
N VAL A 149 -0.74 -1.22 -0.12
CA VAL A 149 -0.74 -0.08 0.81
C VAL A 149 0.64 0.04 1.39
N GLN A 150 1.28 1.18 1.15
CA GLN A 150 2.65 1.46 1.59
C GLN A 150 2.66 2.17 2.94
N THR A 151 1.70 3.10 3.16
CA THR A 151 1.50 3.73 4.46
C THR A 151 0.06 4.26 4.58
N LEU A 152 -0.45 4.29 5.81
CA LEU A 152 -1.72 4.90 6.19
C LEU A 152 -1.47 5.71 7.45
N GLN A 153 -1.66 7.02 7.38
CA GLN A 153 -1.43 7.94 8.48
C GLN A 153 -2.67 8.77 8.76
N VAL A 154 -2.93 9.02 10.03
CA VAL A 154 -4.03 9.86 10.50
C VAL A 154 -3.47 10.80 11.58
N GLU A 155 -3.79 12.09 11.49
CA GLU A 155 -3.44 13.07 12.51
C GLU A 155 -3.89 12.60 13.89
N PRO A 156 -3.08 12.74 14.95
CA PRO A 156 -3.40 12.25 16.29
C PRO A 156 -4.79 12.65 16.77
N ASP A 157 -5.17 13.91 16.59
CA ASP A 157 -6.46 14.46 17.02
C ASP A 157 -7.65 13.95 16.17
N SER A 158 -7.36 13.39 14.99
CA SER A 158 -8.35 12.82 14.07
C SER A 158 -8.41 11.30 14.11
N GLN A 159 -7.57 10.66 14.92
CA GLN A 159 -7.62 9.22 15.10
C GLN A 159 -8.93 8.77 15.78
N ARG A 160 -9.29 7.50 15.58
CA ARG A 160 -10.50 6.88 16.15
C ARG A 160 -11.84 7.50 15.65
N THR A 161 -11.80 8.41 14.68
CA THR A 161 -12.98 9.01 14.03
C THR A 161 -13.53 8.18 12.86
N GLY A 162 -12.83 7.11 12.48
CA GLY A 162 -13.20 6.26 11.35
C GLY A 162 -12.49 6.61 10.02
N LEU A 163 -11.64 7.64 9.99
CA LEU A 163 -10.90 8.04 8.78
C LEU A 163 -10.02 6.92 8.23
N GLY A 164 -9.26 6.24 9.08
CA GLY A 164 -8.44 5.10 8.65
C GLY A 164 -9.27 4.01 7.96
N LYS A 165 -10.43 3.66 8.54
CA LYS A 165 -11.36 2.69 7.95
C LYS A 165 -11.92 3.18 6.61
N LEU A 166 -12.26 4.46 6.50
CA LEU A 166 -12.74 5.06 5.26
C LEU A 166 -11.68 5.01 4.16
N LEU A 167 -10.45 5.43 4.45
CA LEU A 167 -9.34 5.40 3.49
C LEU A 167 -9.04 3.96 3.05
N THR A 168 -9.02 3.00 3.98
CA THR A 168 -8.85 1.57 3.65
C THR A 168 -9.95 1.08 2.71
N LEU A 169 -11.23 1.40 2.99
CA LEU A 169 -12.34 1.01 2.14
C LEU A 169 -12.23 1.62 0.73
N LEU A 170 -11.85 2.89 0.63
CA LEU A 170 -11.65 3.54 -0.67
C LEU A 170 -10.49 2.92 -1.44
N THR A 171 -9.40 2.58 -0.77
CA THR A 171 -8.28 1.86 -1.39
C THR A 171 -8.72 0.49 -1.91
N GLU A 172 -9.55 -0.24 -1.16
CA GLU A 172 -10.17 -1.49 -1.64
C GLU A 172 -11.04 -1.27 -2.90
N MET A 173 -11.81 -0.18 -2.93
CA MET A 173 -12.62 0.18 -4.10
C MET A 173 -11.74 0.51 -5.31
N VAL A 174 -10.63 1.22 -5.10
CA VAL A 174 -9.63 1.48 -6.16
C VAL A 174 -9.09 0.16 -6.70
N GLY A 175 -8.66 -0.76 -5.83
CA GLY A 175 -8.14 -2.07 -6.23
C GLY A 175 -9.16 -2.88 -7.06
N LYS A 176 -10.43 -2.88 -6.64
CA LYS A 176 -11.51 -3.54 -7.39
C LYS A 176 -11.75 -2.89 -8.76
N LYS A 177 -11.75 -1.57 -8.84
CA LYS A 177 -11.89 -0.83 -10.11
C LYS A 177 -10.71 -1.06 -11.05
N ALA A 178 -9.52 -1.18 -10.49
CA ALA A 178 -8.30 -1.53 -11.21
C ALA A 178 -8.22 -3.01 -11.64
N ASN A 179 -9.19 -3.84 -11.22
CA ASN A 179 -9.24 -5.27 -11.50
C ASN A 179 -7.99 -6.05 -11.03
N VAL A 180 -7.37 -5.61 -9.93
CA VAL A 180 -6.30 -6.38 -9.26
C VAL A 180 -6.88 -7.41 -8.30
N GLY A 181 -6.11 -8.43 -7.95
CA GLY A 181 -6.58 -9.57 -7.17
C GLY A 181 -6.89 -9.29 -5.71
N GLY A 182 -6.31 -8.23 -5.14
CA GLY A 182 -6.50 -7.90 -3.73
C GLY A 182 -5.70 -6.68 -3.30
N VAL A 183 -5.77 -6.39 -2.00
CA VAL A 183 -4.95 -5.38 -1.32
C VAL A 183 -4.03 -6.08 -0.33
N MET A 184 -2.79 -5.62 -0.27
CA MET A 184 -1.79 -6.10 0.68
C MET A 184 -1.18 -4.92 1.44
N VAL A 185 -0.79 -5.15 2.69
CA VAL A 185 -0.06 -4.21 3.53
C VAL A 185 0.98 -4.95 4.37
N ALA A 186 2.19 -4.43 4.44
CA ALA A 186 3.24 -4.94 5.30
C ALA A 186 3.28 -4.10 6.60
N ILE A 187 3.28 -4.78 7.75
CA ILE A 187 3.30 -4.15 9.07
C ILE A 187 4.46 -4.76 9.85
N ALA A 188 5.32 -3.93 10.44
CA ALA A 188 6.40 -4.41 11.29
C ALA A 188 5.83 -5.28 12.42
N ARG A 189 6.52 -6.41 12.70
CA ARG A 189 6.06 -7.40 13.68
C ARG A 189 6.07 -6.84 15.09
N ASP A 190 7.07 -6.07 15.41
CA ASP A 190 7.25 -5.52 16.75
C ASP A 190 6.76 -4.07 16.82
N GLY A 191 6.06 -3.71 17.90
CA GLY A 191 5.66 -2.34 18.22
C GLY A 191 4.43 -1.81 17.46
N HIS A 192 3.82 -2.59 16.56
CA HIS A 192 2.72 -2.14 15.71
C HIS A 192 1.38 -2.85 15.98
N ASP A 193 1.11 -3.25 17.22
CA ASP A 193 -0.08 -4.03 17.57
C ASP A 193 -1.39 -3.31 17.26
N ALA A 194 -1.43 -1.98 17.42
CA ALA A 194 -2.60 -1.19 17.06
C ALA A 194 -2.93 -1.25 15.56
N ALA A 195 -1.90 -1.21 14.68
CA ALA A 195 -2.08 -1.35 13.25
C ALA A 195 -2.55 -2.76 12.87
N LYS A 196 -1.96 -3.80 13.48
CA LYS A 196 -2.40 -5.20 13.29
C LYS A 196 -3.85 -5.40 13.70
N ALA A 197 -4.23 -4.91 14.87
CA ALA A 197 -5.62 -4.98 15.35
C ALA A 197 -6.58 -4.23 14.42
N PHE A 198 -6.16 -3.09 13.88
CA PHE A 198 -6.95 -2.32 12.92
C PHE A 198 -7.20 -3.11 11.63
N TYR A 199 -6.16 -3.70 11.03
CA TYR A 199 -6.32 -4.47 9.80
C TYR A 199 -7.13 -5.77 10.04
N ALA A 200 -6.92 -6.45 11.16
CA ALA A 200 -7.75 -7.60 11.54
C ALA A 200 -9.23 -7.20 11.70
N ALA A 201 -9.53 -6.07 12.35
CA ALA A 201 -10.89 -5.55 12.50
C ALA A 201 -11.53 -5.14 11.16
N THR A 202 -10.73 -4.80 10.14
CA THR A 202 -11.18 -4.51 8.79
C THR A 202 -11.21 -5.73 7.87
N LYS A 203 -11.10 -6.94 8.46
CA LYS A 203 -11.18 -8.24 7.80
C LYS A 203 -10.01 -8.54 6.86
N TYR A 204 -8.85 -8.00 7.14
CA TYR A 204 -7.60 -8.48 6.55
C TYR A 204 -7.12 -9.69 7.31
N VAL A 205 -6.56 -10.64 6.61
CA VAL A 205 -5.96 -11.85 7.17
C VAL A 205 -4.44 -11.79 6.99
N VAL A 206 -3.71 -12.42 7.91
CA VAL A 206 -2.26 -12.56 7.76
C VAL A 206 -1.99 -13.49 6.59
N SER A 207 -1.12 -13.05 5.69
CA SER A 207 -0.70 -13.83 4.53
C SER A 207 0.30 -14.91 4.93
N ASP A 208 0.26 -16.03 4.24
CA ASP A 208 1.29 -17.08 4.33
C ASP A 208 2.57 -16.75 3.56
N LEU A 209 2.63 -15.59 2.88
CA LEU A 209 3.83 -15.15 2.16
C LEU A 209 4.98 -14.88 3.13
N ASP A 210 6.20 -15.21 2.67
CA ASP A 210 7.40 -14.97 3.47
C ASP A 210 7.62 -13.47 3.70
N SER A 211 7.45 -13.06 4.94
CA SER A 211 7.61 -11.69 5.38
C SER A 211 9.04 -11.13 5.18
N SER A 212 10.05 -12.00 5.09
CA SER A 212 11.44 -11.56 4.91
C SER A 212 11.71 -10.99 3.52
N LYS A 213 10.93 -11.41 2.51
CA LYS A 213 11.06 -10.96 1.12
C LYS A 213 10.22 -9.72 0.80
N THR A 214 9.26 -9.40 1.64
CA THR A 214 8.33 -8.29 1.45
C THR A 214 8.64 -7.10 2.35
N ASN A 215 9.75 -7.15 3.09
CA ASN A 215 10.17 -6.02 3.92
C ASN A 215 10.55 -4.84 3.02
N PRO A 216 9.72 -3.80 2.90
CA PRO A 216 10.04 -2.63 2.10
C PRO A 216 11.22 -1.83 2.67
N TRP A 217 11.62 -2.13 3.92
CA TRP A 217 12.73 -1.51 4.64
C TRP A 217 14.05 -2.29 4.52
N ALA A 218 14.06 -3.44 3.89
CA ALA A 218 15.27 -4.17 3.56
C ALA A 218 15.76 -3.63 2.22
N GLY A 219 16.74 -2.70 2.24
CA GLY A 219 17.44 -2.30 1.04
C GLY A 219 17.96 -3.53 0.27
N GLU A 220 18.12 -3.42 -1.04
CA GLU A 220 18.54 -4.51 -1.93
C GLU A 220 19.88 -5.19 -1.49
N ASP A 221 20.67 -4.51 -0.65
CA ASP A 221 21.95 -4.95 -0.10
C ASP A 221 21.87 -5.47 1.35
N ALA A 222 20.67 -5.65 1.91
CA ALA A 222 20.53 -6.17 3.27
C ALA A 222 20.92 -7.64 3.34
N SER A 223 22.24 -7.90 3.27
CA SER A 223 22.81 -9.14 3.83
C SER A 223 22.30 -9.28 5.27
N PRO A 224 21.96 -10.48 5.73
CA PRO A 224 21.55 -10.72 7.10
C PRO A 224 22.72 -10.47 8.04
N SER A 225 23.07 -9.20 8.27
CA SER A 225 24.06 -8.82 9.25
C SER A 225 23.45 -9.06 10.62
N LYS A 226 24.07 -9.96 11.38
CA LYS A 226 23.81 -10.23 12.79
C LYS A 226 23.87 -8.91 13.57
N GLY A 227 22.75 -8.21 13.73
CA GLY A 227 22.71 -7.03 14.58
C GLY A 227 21.75 -5.91 14.17
N THR A 228 21.32 -5.81 12.92
CA THR A 228 20.28 -4.87 12.54
C THR A 228 18.92 -5.53 12.78
N ARG A 229 18.16 -5.01 13.72
CA ARG A 229 16.73 -5.31 13.92
C ARG A 229 15.92 -4.78 12.73
N GLY A 230 16.21 -5.23 11.54
CA GLY A 230 15.30 -5.21 10.41
C GLY A 230 14.16 -6.15 10.78
N GLY A 231 13.19 -5.65 11.52
CA GLY A 231 12.13 -6.46 12.10
C GLY A 231 11.41 -7.21 10.99
N ALA A 232 11.15 -8.50 11.21
CA ALA A 232 10.24 -9.27 10.39
C ALA A 232 8.93 -8.49 10.27
N VAL A 233 8.32 -8.48 9.10
CA VAL A 233 7.01 -7.88 8.86
C VAL A 233 5.95 -8.96 8.77
N ASP A 234 4.74 -8.67 9.22
CA ASP A 234 3.57 -9.47 8.94
C ASP A 234 2.86 -8.86 7.73
N VAL A 235 2.58 -9.65 6.72
CA VAL A 235 1.82 -9.22 5.55
C VAL A 235 0.35 -9.49 5.80
N PHE A 236 -0.46 -8.44 5.81
CA PHE A 236 -1.91 -8.53 5.87
C PHE A 236 -2.48 -8.41 4.47
N GLN A 237 -3.48 -9.24 4.14
CA GLN A 237 -4.08 -9.27 2.82
C GLN A 237 -5.60 -9.36 2.87
N LYS A 238 -6.23 -8.85 1.82
CA LYS A 238 -7.64 -9.02 1.52
C LYS A 238 -7.81 -9.24 0.03
N THR A 239 -8.24 -10.44 -0.35
CA THR A 239 -8.41 -10.86 -1.73
C THR A 239 -9.87 -10.82 -2.14
N TRP A 240 -10.12 -10.68 -3.46
CA TRP A 240 -11.47 -10.58 -4.00
C TRP A 240 -11.93 -11.87 -4.68
N THR A 241 -10.99 -12.72 -5.08
CA THR A 241 -11.29 -13.96 -5.80
C THR A 241 -10.61 -15.14 -5.11
N ASP A 242 -11.24 -16.31 -5.21
CA ASP A 242 -10.68 -17.55 -4.68
C ASP A 242 -9.38 -17.93 -5.37
N ASP A 243 -9.25 -17.64 -6.68
CA ASP A 243 -8.03 -17.90 -7.45
C ASP A 243 -6.83 -17.10 -6.91
N THR A 244 -7.04 -15.82 -6.57
CA THR A 244 -5.98 -15.00 -5.97
C THR A 244 -5.61 -15.51 -4.57
N ALA A 245 -6.60 -15.84 -3.75
CA ALA A 245 -6.37 -16.40 -2.42
C ALA A 245 -5.58 -17.72 -2.51
N ALA A 246 -5.98 -18.62 -3.41
CA ALA A 246 -5.29 -19.89 -3.65
C ALA A 246 -3.87 -19.71 -4.18
N ALA A 247 -3.62 -18.74 -5.07
CA ALA A 247 -2.29 -18.46 -5.60
C ALA A 247 -1.34 -17.99 -4.48
N ILE A 248 -1.80 -17.08 -3.62
CA ILE A 248 -1.02 -16.58 -2.49
C ILE A 248 -0.74 -17.70 -1.47
N GLN A 249 -1.75 -18.50 -1.13
CA GLN A 249 -1.60 -19.63 -0.21
C GLN A 249 -0.60 -20.64 -0.76
N LYS A 250 -0.69 -20.98 -2.04
CA LYS A 250 0.27 -21.91 -2.68
C LYS A 250 1.69 -21.39 -2.66
N ALA A 251 1.90 -20.09 -2.91
CA ALA A 251 3.20 -19.47 -2.82
C ALA A 251 3.74 -19.53 -1.40
N GLY A 252 2.95 -19.20 -0.37
CA GLY A 252 3.35 -19.28 1.02
C GLY A 252 3.74 -20.70 1.49
N VAL A 253 3.06 -21.73 0.99
CA VAL A 253 3.41 -23.14 1.29
C VAL A 253 4.73 -23.56 0.62
N ALA A 254 5.00 -23.07 -0.59
CA ALA A 254 6.23 -23.39 -1.32
C ALA A 254 7.49 -22.75 -0.71
N LEU A 255 7.32 -21.75 0.16
CA LEU A 255 8.42 -20.99 0.78
C LEU A 255 8.78 -21.51 2.21
N ARG A 256 8.00 -22.42 2.76
CA ARG A 256 8.25 -23.09 4.05
C ARG A 256 9.08 -24.35 3.85
#